data_0647cfce5d71e9db059f493d313cbb23
#
_entry.id   0647cfce5d71e9db059f493d313cbb23
#
_cell.length_a   1.000
_cell.length_b   1.000
_cell.length_c   1.000
_cell.angle_alpha   90.00
_cell.angle_beta   90.00
_cell.angle_gamma   90.00
#
_symmetry.space_group_name_H-M   'P 1'
#
loop_
_entity.id
_entity.type
_entity.pdbx_description
1 polymer ?
#
loop_
_entity_poly.entity_id
_entity_poly.type
_entity_poly.pdbx_seq_one_letter_code
_entity_poly.pdbx_strand_id
1 'polypeptide(L)' 'FRSWVQQMHIALALSKIANGEFIAQISESLGYTNPSAFSAMFKRHLGKTPQQFRSAAMSL' A
#
# COMPACT_ATOMS: atom_id res chain seq x y z
N PHE A 1 6.52 -17.27 -6.50
CA PHE A 1 6.16 -16.28 -7.52
C PHE A 1 4.97 -15.42 -7.15
N ARG A 2 4.25 -15.81 -6.13
CA ARG A 2 3.25 -14.90 -5.60
C ARG A 2 3.88 -13.65 -5.01
N SER A 3 5.12 -13.77 -4.55
CA SER A 3 5.78 -12.63 -3.94
C SER A 3 6.12 -11.54 -4.96
N TRP A 4 6.37 -11.89 -6.23
CA TRP A 4 6.64 -10.83 -7.21
C TRP A 4 5.35 -10.07 -7.57
N VAL A 5 4.20 -10.73 -7.53
CA VAL A 5 2.92 -10.05 -7.71
C VAL A 5 2.70 -9.05 -6.57
N GLN A 6 2.98 -9.50 -5.34
CA GLN A 6 2.85 -8.61 -4.18
C GLN A 6 3.83 -7.46 -4.25
N GLN A 7 5.05 -7.71 -4.72
CA GLN A 7 6.05 -6.65 -4.89
C GLN A 7 5.56 -5.63 -5.92
N MET A 8 4.93 -6.08 -6.98
CA MET A 8 4.35 -5.19 -7.97
C MET A 8 3.24 -4.35 -7.35
N HIS A 9 2.39 -4.97 -6.54
CA HIS A 9 1.34 -4.25 -5.81
C HIS A 9 1.94 -3.19 -4.89
N ILE A 10 3.02 -3.52 -4.21
CA ILE A 10 3.72 -2.56 -3.34
C ILE A 10 4.24 -1.38 -4.14
N ALA A 11 4.88 -1.63 -5.27
CA ALA A 11 5.42 -0.57 -6.11
C ALA A 11 4.31 0.36 -6.60
N LEU A 12 3.19 -0.21 -7.05
CA LEU A 12 2.04 0.59 -7.47
C LEU A 12 1.45 1.36 -6.31
N ALA A 13 1.36 0.74 -5.15
CA ALA A 13 0.82 1.38 -3.96
C ALA A 13 1.68 2.57 -3.54
N LEU A 14 2.99 2.41 -3.56
CA LEU A 14 3.89 3.51 -3.22
C LEU A 14 3.69 4.71 -4.14
N SER A 15 3.56 4.44 -5.44
CA SER A 15 3.30 5.49 -6.41
C SER A 15 1.98 6.20 -6.13
N LYS A 16 0.94 5.44 -5.85
CA LYS A 16 -0.39 6.01 -5.59
C LYS A 16 -0.42 6.79 -4.29
N ILE A 17 0.26 6.30 -3.26
CA ILE A 17 0.38 7.02 -1.99
C ILE A 17 1.11 8.36 -2.21
N ALA A 18 2.16 8.34 -3.00
CA ALA A 18 2.90 9.56 -3.33
C ALA A 18 2.03 10.56 -4.08
N ASN A 19 1.05 10.08 -4.85
CA ASN A 19 0.11 10.94 -5.55
C ASN A 19 -1.02 11.45 -4.67
N GLY A 20 -1.08 11.02 -3.40
CA GLY A 20 -2.09 11.49 -2.46
C GLY A 20 -3.41 10.74 -2.54
N GLU A 21 -3.45 9.58 -3.16
CA GLU A 21 -4.66 8.77 -3.25
C GLU A 21 -5.02 8.17 -1.88
N PHE A 22 -6.31 7.97 -1.67
CA PHE A 22 -6.79 7.36 -0.44
C PHE A 22 -6.42 5.87 -0.39
N ILE A 23 -6.04 5.41 0.79
CA ILE A 23 -5.65 4.01 0.99
C ILE A 23 -6.77 3.06 0.58
N ALA A 24 -8.03 3.41 0.89
CA ALA A 24 -9.16 2.58 0.51
C ALA A 24 -9.27 2.43 -1.01
N GLN A 25 -9.04 3.50 -1.75
CA GLN A 25 -9.06 3.47 -3.21
C GLN A 25 -7.91 2.65 -3.77
N ILE A 26 -6.75 2.77 -3.16
CA ILE A 26 -5.57 2.01 -3.59
C ILE A 26 -5.82 0.51 -3.42
N SER A 27 -6.34 0.11 -2.26
CA SER A 27 -6.61 -1.30 -2.00
C SER A 27 -7.64 -1.85 -2.99
N GLU A 28 -8.66 -1.08 -3.28
CA GLU A 28 -9.70 -1.48 -4.22
C GLU A 28 -9.16 -1.62 -5.63
N SER A 29 -8.35 -0.67 -6.08
CA SER A 29 -7.79 -0.71 -7.43
C SER A 29 -6.80 -1.86 -7.61
N LEU A 30 -6.20 -2.34 -6.54
CA LEU A 30 -5.30 -3.49 -6.59
C LEU A 30 -6.00 -4.83 -6.39
N GLY A 31 -7.32 -4.80 -6.21
CA GLY A 31 -8.10 -6.03 -6.14
C GLY A 31 -8.27 -6.63 -4.75
N TYR A 32 -7.98 -5.87 -3.71
CA TYR A 32 -8.16 -6.36 -2.34
C TYR A 32 -9.61 -6.22 -1.92
N THR A 33 -10.09 -7.18 -1.16
CA THR A 33 -11.47 -7.21 -0.70
C THR A 33 -11.78 -6.07 0.25
N ASN A 34 -10.81 -5.69 1.07
CA ASN A 34 -10.96 -4.59 2.02
C ASN A 34 -9.59 -3.97 2.30
N PRO A 35 -9.58 -2.74 2.84
CA PRO A 35 -8.32 -2.05 3.13
C PRO A 35 -7.45 -2.76 4.17
N SER A 36 -8.07 -3.51 5.09
CA SER A 36 -7.32 -4.24 6.11
C SER A 36 -6.42 -5.30 5.50
N ALA A 37 -6.91 -6.02 4.50
CA ALA A 37 -6.12 -7.03 3.81
C ALA A 37 -4.92 -6.40 3.11
N PHE A 38 -5.14 -5.28 2.43
CA PHE A 38 -4.07 -4.55 1.79
C PHE A 38 -3.05 -4.05 2.81
N SER A 39 -3.52 -3.44 3.90
CA SER A 39 -2.64 -2.91 4.93
C SER A 39 -1.78 -4.00 5.56
N ALA A 40 -2.35 -5.18 5.81
CA ALA A 40 -1.61 -6.29 6.37
C ALA A 40 -0.50 -6.74 5.41
N MET A 41 -0.80 -6.85 4.13
CA MET A 41 0.17 -7.21 3.11
C MET A 41 1.29 -6.16 3.04
N PHE A 42 0.91 -4.90 3.02
CA PHE A 42 1.85 -3.78 2.92
C PHE A 42 2.82 -3.79 4.12
N LYS A 43 2.26 -3.91 5.33
CA LYS A 43 3.06 -3.96 6.56
C LYS A 43 4.00 -5.16 6.56
N ARG A 44 3.53 -6.29 6.07
CA ARG A 44 4.31 -7.52 6.02
C ARG A 44 5.56 -7.34 5.16
N HIS A 45 5.45 -6.62 4.06
CA HIS A 45 6.56 -6.41 3.13
C HIS A 45 7.46 -5.26 3.52
N LEU A 46 6.91 -4.19 4.05
CA LEU A 46 7.66 -2.96 4.32
C LEU A 46 7.87 -2.67 5.80
N GLY A 47 7.21 -3.41 6.69
CA GLY A 47 7.30 -3.18 8.11
C GLY A 47 6.48 -2.00 8.61
N LYS A 48 5.75 -1.34 7.73
CA LYS A 48 4.90 -0.20 8.07
C LYS A 48 3.58 -0.33 7.34
N THR A 49 2.50 0.19 7.95
CA THR A 49 1.22 0.26 7.27
C THR A 49 1.27 1.35 6.20
N PRO A 50 0.37 1.30 5.21
CA PRO A 50 0.31 2.37 4.21
C PRO A 50 0.09 3.74 4.83
N GLN A 51 -0.72 3.81 5.89
CA GLN A 51 -0.97 5.06 6.57
C GLN A 51 0.27 5.60 7.27
N GLN A 52 1.03 4.71 7.91
CA GLN A 52 2.28 5.09 8.54
C GLN A 52 3.29 5.58 7.50
N PHE A 53 3.36 4.90 6.38
CA PHE A 53 4.25 5.30 5.31
C PHE A 53 3.89 6.67 4.76
N ARG A 54 2.60 6.90 4.53
CA ARG A 54 2.09 8.18 4.05
C ARG A 54 2.40 9.31 5.03
N SER A 55 2.18 9.05 6.32
CA SER A 55 2.43 10.02 7.37
C SER A 55 3.90 10.39 7.43
N ALA A 56 4.78 9.40 7.34
CA ALA A 56 6.22 9.63 7.34
C ALA A 56 6.65 10.44 6.13
N ALA A 57 6.09 10.14 4.96
CA ALA A 57 6.42 10.86 3.73
C ALA A 57 5.96 12.31 3.79
N MET A 58 4.84 12.56 4.47
CA MET A 58 4.28 13.91 4.58
C MET A 58 4.89 14.73 5.71
N SER A 59 5.67 14.09 6.58
CA SER A 59 6.31 14.76 7.71
C SER A 59 7.48 15.64 7.31
N LEU A 60 7.89 15.53 6.08
CA LEU A 60 8.99 16.35 5.58
C LEU A 60 8.51 17.74 5.26
#